data_d8ae08544411231f544baa271f0a81a6
#
_entry.id   d8ae08544411231f544baa271f0a81a6
#
_cell.length_a   1.000
_cell.length_b   1.000
_cell.length_c   1.000
_cell.angle_alpha   90.00
_cell.angle_beta   90.00
_cell.angle_gamma   90.00
#
_symmetry.space_group_name_H-M   'P 1'
#
loop_
_entity.id
_entity.type
_entity.pdbx_description
1 polymer ?
#
loop_
_entity_poly.entity_id
_entity_poly.type
_entity_poly.pdbx_seq_one_letter_code
_entity_poly.pdbx_strand_id
1 'polypeptide(L)'
;MFFRRHRIATALVLILILSLTYLLGWSNIFTAKSVSYSGAPTKSSQLAVKKLADISIGERLARIENRKVSTRIKTLPWIKSVDISRNWINGKVSVSVEARIPIATFNGQLMDAEGKRFELPGGYTEKLPSVFARDTKSGLAAIELFMNLPTEFSTRTSAFTANSPENIFFNIKEGKRTLLVIWGNGKDTAFKIKVYKALLALPENSKIKKIDLTDPRSPIVK
;
A
#
# COMPACT_ATOMS: atom_id res chain seq x y z
N MET A 1 -60.69 18.59 -24.86
CA MET A 1 -59.77 19.63 -24.31
C MET A 1 -58.64 19.05 -23.44
N PHE A 2 -58.81 17.91 -22.80
CA PHE A 2 -57.82 17.24 -21.91
C PHE A 2 -56.51 16.79 -22.62
N PHE A 3 -56.62 16.18 -23.79
CA PHE A 3 -55.43 15.66 -24.55
C PHE A 3 -54.47 16.76 -25.02
N ARG A 4 -54.95 17.98 -25.25
CA ARG A 4 -54.12 19.10 -25.73
C ARG A 4 -53.25 19.67 -24.58
N ARG A 5 -53.79 19.70 -23.36
CA ARG A 5 -53.08 20.18 -22.14
C ARG A 5 -51.88 19.25 -21.80
N HIS A 6 -52.05 17.93 -21.90
CA HIS A 6 -50.95 16.99 -21.67
C HIS A 6 -49.83 17.11 -22.65
N ARG A 7 -50.14 17.32 -23.95
CA ARG A 7 -49.10 17.52 -24.97
C ARG A 7 -48.28 18.78 -24.77
N ILE A 8 -48.90 19.87 -24.33
CA ILE A 8 -48.20 21.13 -24.01
C ILE A 8 -47.34 20.94 -22.77
N ALA A 9 -47.85 20.29 -21.72
CA ALA A 9 -47.08 20.00 -20.52
C ALA A 9 -45.85 19.11 -20.82
N THR A 10 -46.05 18.08 -21.66
CA THR A 10 -44.92 17.21 -22.10
C THR A 10 -43.89 17.99 -22.86
N ALA A 11 -44.29 18.85 -23.82
CA ALA A 11 -43.37 19.68 -24.55
C ALA A 11 -42.57 20.65 -23.68
N LEU A 12 -43.20 21.27 -22.66
CA LEU A 12 -42.56 22.16 -21.71
C LEU A 12 -41.54 21.40 -20.85
N VAL A 13 -41.86 20.19 -20.40
CA VAL A 13 -40.92 19.32 -19.66
C VAL A 13 -39.73 18.95 -20.53
N LEU A 14 -39.93 18.58 -21.79
CA LEU A 14 -38.84 18.27 -22.72
C LEU A 14 -37.93 19.49 -22.96
N ILE A 15 -38.51 20.67 -23.20
CA ILE A 15 -37.73 21.90 -23.36
C ILE A 15 -36.93 22.21 -22.07
N LEU A 16 -37.54 22.04 -20.89
CA LEU A 16 -36.85 22.24 -19.61
C LEU A 16 -35.67 21.29 -19.45
N ILE A 17 -35.88 20.00 -19.77
CA ILE A 17 -34.79 18.98 -19.73
C ILE A 17 -33.67 19.34 -20.70
N LEU A 18 -34.01 19.70 -21.95
CA LEU A 18 -33.01 20.10 -22.96
C LEU A 18 -32.24 21.36 -22.51
N SER A 19 -32.92 22.34 -21.98
CA SER A 19 -32.32 23.57 -21.45
C SER A 19 -31.35 23.27 -20.27
N LEU A 20 -31.77 22.44 -19.33
CA LEU A 20 -30.95 21.99 -18.20
C LEU A 20 -29.72 21.20 -18.71
N THR A 21 -29.90 20.29 -19.65
CA THR A 21 -28.81 19.53 -20.24
C THR A 21 -27.80 20.44 -20.93
N TYR A 22 -28.28 21.46 -21.67
CA TYR A 22 -27.43 22.46 -22.29
C TYR A 22 -26.67 23.30 -21.26
N LEU A 23 -27.34 23.80 -20.23
CA LEU A 23 -26.71 24.57 -19.15
C LEU A 23 -25.64 23.77 -18.42
N LEU A 24 -25.89 22.51 -18.10
CA LEU A 24 -24.92 21.65 -17.39
C LEU A 24 -23.75 21.21 -18.29
N GLY A 25 -24.01 20.93 -19.56
CA GLY A 25 -23.01 20.34 -20.45
C GLY A 25 -22.20 21.34 -21.27
N TRP A 26 -22.80 22.49 -21.63
CA TRP A 26 -22.18 23.46 -22.57
C TRP A 26 -21.98 24.86 -21.99
N SER A 27 -22.72 25.26 -20.97
CA SER A 27 -22.53 26.57 -20.36
C SER A 27 -21.23 26.66 -19.56
N ASN A 28 -20.61 27.82 -19.52
CA ASN A 28 -19.42 28.12 -18.70
C ASN A 28 -19.77 28.40 -17.23
N ILE A 29 -21.04 28.29 -16.83
CA ILE A 29 -21.48 28.55 -15.46
C ILE A 29 -20.94 27.48 -14.51
N PHE A 30 -20.97 26.20 -14.94
CA PHE A 30 -20.55 25.06 -14.12
C PHE A 30 -19.16 24.55 -14.55
N THR A 31 -18.13 25.31 -14.22
CA THR A 31 -16.73 24.97 -14.52
C THR A 31 -15.93 24.74 -13.24
N ALA A 32 -14.84 23.99 -13.37
CA ALA A 32 -13.88 23.79 -12.29
C ALA A 32 -13.12 25.08 -11.98
N LYS A 33 -13.45 25.71 -10.86
CA LYS A 33 -12.79 26.95 -10.38
C LYS A 33 -11.54 26.65 -9.56
N SER A 34 -11.53 25.50 -8.89
CA SER A 34 -10.38 25.02 -8.11
C SER A 34 -10.33 23.50 -8.10
N VAL A 35 -9.11 22.95 -8.05
CA VAL A 35 -8.88 21.51 -7.93
C VAL A 35 -7.99 21.30 -6.71
N SER A 36 -8.45 20.49 -5.77
CA SER A 36 -7.68 20.11 -4.58
C SER A 36 -7.28 18.64 -4.62
N TYR A 37 -6.07 18.34 -4.18
CA TYR A 37 -5.50 16.99 -4.12
C TYR A 37 -5.11 16.68 -2.69
N SER A 38 -5.53 15.52 -2.16
CA SER A 38 -5.27 15.10 -0.79
C SER A 38 -4.97 13.60 -0.69
N GLY A 39 -4.34 13.18 0.42
CA GLY A 39 -4.04 11.79 0.72
C GLY A 39 -2.74 11.24 0.12
N ALA A 40 -2.03 12.00 -0.70
CA ALA A 40 -0.72 11.61 -1.21
C ALA A 40 0.35 11.82 -0.11
N PRO A 41 1.23 10.80 0.17
CA PRO A 41 2.17 10.88 1.28
C PRO A 41 3.31 11.89 1.10
N THR A 42 3.70 12.16 -0.15
CA THR A 42 4.82 13.06 -0.48
C THR A 42 4.41 14.10 -1.52
N LYS A 43 5.18 15.18 -1.63
CA LYS A 43 4.98 16.18 -2.69
C LYS A 43 5.12 15.56 -4.09
N SER A 44 6.07 14.66 -4.29
CA SER A 44 6.29 13.96 -5.56
C SER A 44 5.12 13.05 -5.93
N SER A 45 4.56 12.33 -4.95
CA SER A 45 3.38 11.50 -5.16
C SER A 45 2.13 12.34 -5.45
N GLN A 46 1.98 13.50 -4.81
CA GLN A 46 0.90 14.45 -5.12
C GLN A 46 0.99 14.99 -6.55
N LEU A 47 2.21 15.33 -7.01
CA LEU A 47 2.43 15.75 -8.40
C LEU A 47 2.10 14.64 -9.41
N ALA A 48 2.43 13.40 -9.08
CA ALA A 48 2.06 12.25 -9.92
C ALA A 48 0.54 12.09 -10.03
N VAL A 49 -0.20 12.22 -8.93
CA VAL A 49 -1.67 12.23 -8.94
C VAL A 49 -2.21 13.38 -9.78
N LYS A 50 -1.71 14.60 -9.57
CA LYS A 50 -2.13 15.78 -10.34
C LYS A 50 -1.93 15.59 -11.84
N LYS A 51 -0.77 15.04 -12.25
CA LYS A 51 -0.45 14.77 -13.65
C LYS A 51 -1.43 13.76 -14.29
N LEU A 52 -1.78 12.70 -13.57
CA LEU A 52 -2.69 11.66 -14.08
C LEU A 52 -4.17 12.05 -13.98
N ALA A 53 -4.53 12.89 -13.01
CA ALA A 53 -5.88 13.42 -12.93
C ALA A 53 -6.21 14.25 -14.17
N ASP A 54 -5.26 15.05 -14.62
CA ASP A 54 -5.38 15.87 -15.85
C ASP A 54 -6.67 16.69 -15.88
N ILE A 55 -6.96 17.37 -14.75
CA ILE A 55 -8.13 18.23 -14.60
C ILE A 55 -7.67 19.68 -14.67
N SER A 56 -8.20 20.41 -15.64
CA SER A 56 -7.87 21.83 -15.86
C SER A 56 -8.88 22.77 -15.18
N ILE A 57 -8.39 23.91 -14.69
CA ILE A 57 -9.27 25.00 -14.26
C ILE A 57 -10.01 25.53 -15.51
N GLY A 58 -11.32 25.78 -15.37
CA GLY A 58 -12.20 26.15 -16.46
C GLY A 58 -12.85 24.96 -17.19
N GLU A 59 -12.42 23.73 -16.91
CA GLU A 59 -13.05 22.54 -17.46
C GLU A 59 -14.49 22.39 -16.95
N ARG A 60 -15.43 22.01 -17.82
CA ARG A 60 -16.83 21.85 -17.45
C ARG A 60 -17.01 20.67 -16.50
N LEU A 61 -17.62 20.90 -15.35
CA LEU A 61 -17.82 19.86 -14.32
C LEU A 61 -18.55 18.63 -14.84
N ALA A 62 -19.50 18.80 -15.79
CA ALA A 62 -20.21 17.67 -16.40
C ALA A 62 -19.30 16.77 -17.24
N ARG A 63 -18.19 17.29 -17.77
CA ARG A 63 -17.24 16.54 -18.62
C ARG A 63 -16.12 15.88 -17.86
N ILE A 64 -15.93 16.22 -16.59
CA ILE A 64 -14.98 15.53 -15.73
C ILE A 64 -15.53 14.14 -15.38
N GLU A 65 -15.08 13.13 -16.11
CA GLU A 65 -15.52 11.76 -15.93
C GLU A 65 -14.80 11.11 -14.76
N ASN A 66 -15.41 11.12 -13.56
CA ASN A 66 -14.81 10.59 -12.32
C ASN A 66 -14.24 9.18 -12.50
N ARG A 67 -14.94 8.30 -13.24
CA ARG A 67 -14.47 6.93 -13.49
C ARG A 67 -13.16 6.91 -14.30
N LYS A 68 -13.07 7.67 -15.38
CA LYS A 68 -11.87 7.73 -16.23
C LYS A 68 -10.69 8.31 -15.45
N VAL A 69 -10.92 9.40 -14.72
CA VAL A 69 -9.89 10.02 -13.87
C VAL A 69 -9.43 9.04 -12.79
N SER A 70 -10.35 8.40 -12.08
CA SER A 70 -10.03 7.41 -11.06
C SER A 70 -9.23 6.23 -11.65
N THR A 71 -9.61 5.72 -12.84
CA THR A 71 -8.90 4.63 -13.51
C THR A 71 -7.46 5.04 -13.86
N ARG A 72 -7.27 6.25 -14.40
CA ARG A 72 -5.93 6.77 -14.68
C ARG A 72 -5.07 6.87 -13.43
N ILE A 73 -5.61 7.42 -12.35
CA ILE A 73 -4.88 7.57 -11.08
C ILE A 73 -4.55 6.20 -10.47
N LYS A 74 -5.46 5.23 -10.55
CA LYS A 74 -5.26 3.85 -10.05
C LYS A 74 -4.19 3.05 -10.80
N THR A 75 -3.65 3.56 -11.91
CA THR A 75 -2.47 2.95 -12.54
C THR A 75 -1.20 3.11 -11.69
N LEU A 76 -1.19 4.03 -10.72
CA LEU A 76 -0.11 4.17 -9.75
C LEU A 76 -0.18 3.02 -8.73
N PRO A 77 0.84 2.13 -8.65
CA PRO A 77 0.77 0.92 -7.82
C PRO A 77 0.64 1.20 -6.31
N TRP A 78 1.09 2.37 -5.85
CA TRP A 78 1.05 2.79 -4.45
C TRP A 78 -0.34 3.31 -4.01
N ILE A 79 -1.27 3.46 -4.93
CA ILE A 79 -2.63 3.89 -4.62
C ILE A 79 -3.52 2.70 -4.30
N LYS A 80 -4.23 2.76 -3.18
CA LYS A 80 -5.22 1.79 -2.75
C LYS A 80 -6.61 2.15 -3.28
N SER A 81 -7.02 3.38 -3.06
CA SER A 81 -8.32 3.88 -3.50
C SER A 81 -8.26 5.34 -3.95
N VAL A 82 -9.24 5.74 -4.76
CA VAL A 82 -9.41 7.10 -5.28
C VAL A 82 -10.86 7.49 -5.17
N ASP A 83 -11.12 8.65 -4.57
CA ASP A 83 -12.42 9.31 -4.54
C ASP A 83 -12.35 10.68 -5.21
N ILE A 84 -13.35 10.99 -6.04
CA ILE A 84 -13.43 12.25 -6.77
C ILE A 84 -14.81 12.84 -6.59
N SER A 85 -14.85 14.03 -6.02
CA SER A 85 -16.08 14.78 -5.82
C SER A 85 -16.06 16.12 -6.55
N ARG A 86 -17.23 16.57 -6.99
CA ARG A 86 -17.45 17.83 -7.70
C ARG A 86 -18.51 18.63 -6.97
N ASN A 87 -18.17 19.81 -6.53
CA ASN A 87 -19.14 20.74 -5.97
C ASN A 87 -19.63 21.68 -7.06
N TRP A 88 -20.87 21.49 -7.48
CA TRP A 88 -21.52 22.24 -8.56
C TRP A 88 -21.80 23.71 -8.22
N ILE A 89 -21.90 24.05 -6.93
CA ILE A 89 -22.23 25.41 -6.47
C ILE A 89 -20.99 26.30 -6.55
N ASN A 90 -19.87 25.83 -6.01
CA ASN A 90 -18.64 26.63 -5.92
C ASN A 90 -17.58 26.28 -6.98
N GLY A 91 -17.81 25.26 -7.80
CA GLY A 91 -16.88 24.83 -8.84
C GLY A 91 -15.64 24.10 -8.30
N LYS A 92 -15.65 23.61 -7.06
CA LYS A 92 -14.52 22.88 -6.48
C LYS A 92 -14.55 21.41 -6.91
N VAL A 93 -13.42 20.93 -7.42
CA VAL A 93 -13.16 19.49 -7.65
C VAL A 93 -12.19 19.01 -6.58
N SER A 94 -12.54 17.94 -5.87
CA SER A 94 -11.67 17.35 -4.86
C SER A 94 -11.28 15.94 -5.30
N VAL A 95 -9.97 15.70 -5.40
CA VAL A 95 -9.38 14.39 -5.69
C VAL A 95 -8.70 13.92 -4.40
N SER A 96 -9.26 12.89 -3.78
CA SER A 96 -8.71 12.27 -2.58
C SER A 96 -8.19 10.88 -2.93
N VAL A 97 -6.97 10.58 -2.54
CA VAL A 97 -6.37 9.26 -2.74
C VAL A 97 -6.06 8.64 -1.39
N GLU A 98 -6.21 7.34 -1.30
CA GLU A 98 -5.74 6.53 -0.18
C GLU A 98 -4.46 5.81 -0.64
N ALA A 99 -3.34 6.10 0.02
CA ALA A 99 -2.09 5.42 -0.25
C ALA A 99 -2.05 4.06 0.43
N ARG A 100 -1.34 3.09 -0.17
CA ARG A 100 -1.00 1.83 0.48
C ARG A 100 -0.01 2.08 1.60
N ILE A 101 -0.18 1.40 2.72
CA ILE A 101 0.72 1.47 3.87
C ILE A 101 1.74 0.35 3.74
N PRO A 102 3.02 0.66 3.56
CA PRO A 102 4.05 -0.37 3.47
C PRO A 102 4.33 -0.96 4.85
N ILE A 103 4.51 -2.28 4.92
CA ILE A 103 4.86 -3.02 6.14
C ILE A 103 6.28 -3.59 6.09
N ALA A 104 6.87 -3.67 4.89
CA ALA A 104 8.23 -4.17 4.66
C ALA A 104 8.78 -3.66 3.33
N THR A 105 10.09 -3.81 3.15
CA THR A 105 10.70 -3.84 1.82
C THR A 105 10.85 -5.29 1.37
N PHE A 106 10.33 -5.61 0.21
CA PHE A 106 10.37 -6.92 -0.40
C PHE A 106 11.21 -6.87 -1.69
N ASN A 107 12.36 -7.54 -1.71
CA ASN A 107 13.31 -7.50 -2.83
C ASN A 107 13.61 -6.06 -3.31
N GLY A 108 13.71 -5.11 -2.36
CA GLY A 108 14.00 -3.71 -2.63
C GLY A 108 12.78 -2.81 -2.93
N GLN A 109 11.59 -3.35 -3.10
CA GLN A 109 10.35 -2.59 -3.28
C GLN A 109 9.53 -2.55 -1.98
N LEU A 110 8.73 -1.51 -1.78
CA LEU A 110 7.76 -1.47 -0.69
C LEU A 110 6.68 -2.53 -0.91
N MET A 111 6.23 -3.17 0.16
CA MET A 111 5.14 -4.14 0.13
C MET A 111 4.14 -3.87 1.25
N ASP A 112 2.84 -3.90 0.92
CA ASP A 112 1.76 -3.80 1.90
C ASP A 112 1.34 -5.17 2.47
N ALA A 113 0.41 -5.13 3.42
CA ALA A 113 -0.12 -6.33 4.08
C ALA A 113 -0.90 -7.27 3.12
N GLU A 114 -1.34 -6.76 1.97
CA GLU A 114 -2.01 -7.53 0.92
C GLU A 114 -1.00 -8.20 -0.04
N GLY A 115 0.32 -8.00 0.17
CA GLY A 115 1.38 -8.51 -0.69
C GLY A 115 1.56 -7.72 -1.99
N LYS A 116 0.94 -6.55 -2.10
CA LYS A 116 1.13 -5.67 -3.25
C LYS A 116 2.45 -4.93 -3.14
N ARG A 117 3.28 -5.07 -4.18
CA ARG A 117 4.55 -4.35 -4.28
C ARG A 117 4.37 -3.02 -5.00
N PHE A 118 5.08 -2.01 -4.55
CA PHE A 118 5.01 -0.67 -5.15
C PHE A 118 6.25 0.16 -4.83
N GLU A 119 6.41 1.23 -5.58
CA GLU A 119 7.38 2.29 -5.31
C GLU A 119 6.60 3.57 -4.98
N LEU A 120 7.09 4.32 -4.01
CA LEU A 120 6.49 5.59 -3.63
C LEU A 120 7.31 6.75 -4.21
N PRO A 121 6.74 7.57 -5.10
CA PRO A 121 7.43 8.76 -5.57
C PRO A 121 7.79 9.70 -4.42
N GLY A 122 9.07 10.04 -4.30
CA GLY A 122 9.61 10.80 -3.16
C GLY A 122 10.17 9.93 -2.04
N GLY A 123 10.11 8.60 -2.19
CA GLY A 123 10.66 7.64 -1.23
C GLY A 123 9.80 7.43 0.01
N TYR A 124 10.23 6.49 0.84
CA TYR A 124 9.65 6.20 2.15
C TYR A 124 10.73 6.36 3.22
N THR A 125 10.47 7.12 4.25
CA THR A 125 11.48 7.56 5.22
C THR A 125 11.56 6.68 6.47
N GLU A 126 10.49 5.95 6.80
CA GLU A 126 10.49 5.09 7.97
C GLU A 126 11.28 3.80 7.71
N LYS A 127 11.94 3.32 8.78
CA LYS A 127 12.71 2.07 8.70
C LYS A 127 11.75 0.88 8.70
N LEU A 128 11.77 0.12 7.62
CA LEU A 128 10.99 -1.10 7.47
C LEU A 128 11.89 -2.34 7.50
N PRO A 129 11.35 -3.50 7.91
CA PRO A 129 12.06 -4.77 7.78
C PRO A 129 12.34 -5.07 6.30
N SER A 130 13.56 -5.56 6.02
CA SER A 130 13.91 -6.01 4.68
C SER A 130 13.67 -7.50 4.55
N VAL A 131 12.93 -7.88 3.50
CA VAL A 131 12.61 -9.28 3.20
C VAL A 131 13.05 -9.60 1.77
N PHE A 132 13.77 -10.69 1.63
CA PHE A 132 14.16 -11.29 0.36
C PHE A 132 13.44 -12.62 0.21
N ALA A 133 12.62 -12.79 -0.82
CA ALA A 133 11.92 -14.03 -1.03
C ALA A 133 11.68 -14.31 -2.53
N ARG A 134 11.45 -15.59 -2.87
CA ARG A 134 11.17 -16.02 -4.24
C ARG A 134 9.80 -15.55 -4.72
N ASP A 135 8.82 -15.56 -3.84
CA ASP A 135 7.44 -15.26 -4.14
C ASP A 135 6.77 -14.47 -3.00
N THR A 136 5.62 -13.91 -3.29
CA THR A 136 4.85 -13.09 -2.34
C THR A 136 4.41 -13.86 -1.10
N LYS A 137 4.04 -15.15 -1.23
CA LYS A 137 3.60 -15.99 -0.11
C LYS A 137 4.73 -16.21 0.89
N SER A 138 5.91 -16.55 0.39
CA SER A 138 7.12 -16.71 1.22
C SER A 138 7.52 -15.39 1.88
N GLY A 139 7.40 -14.26 1.16
CA GLY A 139 7.67 -12.94 1.70
C GLY A 139 6.72 -12.53 2.81
N LEU A 140 5.42 -12.75 2.64
CA LEU A 140 4.43 -12.46 3.68
C LEU A 140 4.65 -13.32 4.93
N ALA A 141 5.00 -14.61 4.78
CA ALA A 141 5.33 -15.47 5.90
C ALA A 141 6.56 -14.96 6.69
N ALA A 142 7.59 -14.45 5.99
CA ALA A 142 8.75 -13.85 6.65
C ALA A 142 8.41 -12.53 7.36
N ILE A 143 7.52 -11.72 6.79
CA ILE A 143 7.04 -10.49 7.43
C ILE A 143 6.22 -10.82 8.67
N GLU A 144 5.32 -11.77 8.58
CA GLU A 144 4.52 -12.25 9.70
C GLU A 144 5.43 -12.76 10.84
N LEU A 145 6.45 -13.55 10.51
CA LEU A 145 7.47 -13.98 11.48
C LEU A 145 8.14 -12.77 12.14
N PHE A 146 8.60 -11.78 11.35
CA PHE A 146 9.24 -10.58 11.89
C PHE A 146 8.32 -9.83 12.87
N MET A 147 7.07 -9.65 12.52
CA MET A 147 6.07 -8.95 13.35
C MET A 147 5.79 -9.68 14.67
N ASN A 148 5.91 -11.01 14.67
CA ASN A 148 5.70 -11.86 15.85
C ASN A 148 6.98 -12.06 16.69
N LEU A 149 8.14 -11.61 16.22
CA LEU A 149 9.36 -11.66 17.01
C LEU A 149 9.39 -10.55 18.06
N PRO A 150 9.88 -10.84 19.29
CA PRO A 150 10.13 -9.81 20.29
C PRO A 150 11.08 -8.73 19.77
N THR A 151 10.91 -7.50 20.25
CA THR A 151 11.72 -6.33 19.84
C THR A 151 13.23 -6.58 19.98
N GLU A 152 13.65 -7.33 20.99
CA GLU A 152 15.06 -7.70 21.20
C GLU A 152 15.65 -8.53 20.05
N PHE A 153 14.82 -9.27 19.29
CA PHE A 153 15.24 -10.00 18.09
C PHE A 153 15.17 -9.10 16.86
N SER A 154 14.02 -8.44 16.65
CA SER A 154 13.79 -7.64 15.45
C SER A 154 14.77 -6.48 15.29
N THR A 155 15.21 -5.84 16.38
CA THR A 155 16.20 -4.74 16.36
C THR A 155 17.60 -5.19 16.01
N ARG A 156 17.96 -6.46 16.28
CA ARG A 156 19.27 -7.04 16.00
C ARG A 156 19.34 -7.75 14.66
N THR A 157 18.21 -7.89 13.96
CA THR A 157 18.10 -8.56 12.67
C THR A 157 18.07 -7.52 11.56
N SER A 158 18.87 -7.74 10.50
CA SER A 158 18.99 -6.78 9.39
C SER A 158 18.03 -7.08 8.25
N ALA A 159 17.85 -8.36 7.92
CA ALA A 159 17.03 -8.82 6.82
C ALA A 159 16.58 -10.26 7.04
N PHE A 160 15.43 -10.60 6.48
CA PHE A 160 14.89 -11.94 6.44
C PHE A 160 14.99 -12.48 5.02
N THR A 161 15.33 -13.75 4.88
CA THR A 161 15.28 -14.44 3.60
C THR A 161 14.32 -15.62 3.71
N ALA A 162 13.45 -15.78 2.73
CA ALA A 162 12.49 -16.89 2.67
C ALA A 162 12.57 -17.59 1.32
N ASN A 163 13.06 -18.82 1.32
CA ASN A 163 13.02 -19.68 0.13
C ASN A 163 11.63 -20.31 -0.06
N SER A 164 10.92 -20.55 1.05
CA SER A 164 9.53 -20.96 1.15
C SER A 164 8.94 -20.46 2.48
N PRO A 165 7.61 -20.55 2.71
CA PRO A 165 7.02 -20.25 4.01
C PRO A 165 7.56 -21.10 5.18
N GLU A 166 8.09 -22.29 4.89
CA GLU A 166 8.69 -23.22 5.86
C GLU A 166 10.19 -23.09 5.97
N ASN A 167 10.83 -22.27 5.13
CA ASN A 167 12.29 -22.09 5.11
C ASN A 167 12.65 -20.60 5.14
N ILE A 168 12.54 -20.03 6.34
CA ILE A 168 12.88 -18.64 6.65
C ILE A 168 14.15 -18.63 7.47
N PHE A 169 15.09 -17.76 7.11
CA PHE A 169 16.34 -17.58 7.83
C PHE A 169 16.77 -16.11 7.83
N PHE A 170 17.59 -15.75 8.79
CA PHE A 170 18.07 -14.39 8.95
C PHE A 170 19.41 -14.35 9.69
N ASN A 171 20.10 -13.23 9.55
CA ASN A 171 21.30 -12.94 10.32
C ASN A 171 20.95 -12.07 11.54
N ILE A 172 21.40 -12.48 12.71
CA ILE A 172 21.21 -11.74 13.97
C ILE A 172 22.57 -11.35 14.56
N LYS A 173 22.64 -10.11 15.06
CA LYS A 173 23.83 -9.62 15.78
C LYS A 173 23.81 -10.07 17.23
N GLU A 174 24.85 -10.80 17.64
CA GLU A 174 25.10 -11.21 19.04
C GLU A 174 26.41 -10.60 19.52
N GLY A 175 26.33 -9.44 20.15
CA GLY A 175 27.50 -8.66 20.52
C GLY A 175 28.33 -8.26 19.26
N LYS A 176 29.59 -8.74 19.20
CA LYS A 176 30.50 -8.47 18.06
C LYS A 176 30.37 -9.48 16.91
N ARG A 177 29.58 -10.54 17.06
CA ARG A 177 29.44 -11.59 16.03
C ARG A 177 28.08 -11.53 15.35
N THR A 178 28.01 -12.09 14.16
CA THR A 178 26.77 -12.30 13.42
C THR A 178 26.50 -13.78 13.29
N LEU A 179 25.30 -14.21 13.65
CA LEU A 179 24.87 -15.59 13.58
C LEU A 179 23.84 -15.74 12.46
N LEU A 180 24.01 -16.75 11.62
CA LEU A 180 22.97 -17.20 10.70
C LEU A 180 22.00 -18.08 11.48
N VAL A 181 20.73 -17.67 11.55
CA VAL A 181 19.66 -18.45 12.19
C VAL A 181 18.72 -18.96 11.10
N ILE A 182 18.65 -20.28 10.93
CA ILE A 182 17.59 -20.92 10.15
C ILE A 182 16.42 -21.14 11.09
N TRP A 183 15.36 -20.37 10.86
CA TRP A 183 14.18 -20.40 11.73
C TRP A 183 13.18 -21.47 11.32
N GLY A 184 13.12 -21.77 10.02
CA GLY A 184 12.08 -22.59 9.43
C GLY A 184 10.80 -21.79 9.23
N ASN A 185 9.68 -22.25 9.78
CA ASN A 185 8.39 -21.55 9.73
C ASN A 185 8.15 -20.68 10.98
N GLY A 186 7.07 -19.90 10.98
CA GLY A 186 6.64 -19.07 12.12
C GLY A 186 5.99 -19.81 13.30
N LYS A 187 5.89 -21.15 13.24
CA LYS A 187 5.32 -21.96 14.34
C LYS A 187 6.28 -22.07 15.49
N ASP A 188 5.74 -22.28 16.69
CA ASP A 188 6.50 -22.50 17.92
C ASP A 188 7.54 -21.41 18.24
N THR A 189 7.34 -20.18 17.76
CA THR A 189 8.27 -19.05 17.88
C THR A 189 8.73 -18.85 19.33
N ALA A 190 7.83 -18.91 20.32
CA ALA A 190 8.17 -18.76 21.71
C ALA A 190 9.11 -19.87 22.23
N PHE A 191 8.91 -21.11 21.79
CA PHE A 191 9.78 -22.23 22.11
C PHE A 191 11.15 -22.12 21.42
N LYS A 192 11.17 -21.76 20.12
CA LYS A 192 12.41 -21.50 19.38
C LYS A 192 13.25 -20.42 20.05
N ILE A 193 12.63 -19.36 20.56
CA ILE A 193 13.33 -18.30 21.31
C ILE A 193 13.99 -18.86 22.60
N LYS A 194 13.27 -19.71 23.34
CA LYS A 194 13.82 -20.35 24.55
C LYS A 194 15.02 -21.23 24.19
N VAL A 195 14.91 -22.05 23.17
CA VAL A 195 15.99 -22.90 22.67
C VAL A 195 17.19 -22.08 22.19
N TYR A 196 16.94 -21.03 21.42
CA TYR A 196 17.97 -20.10 20.96
C TYR A 196 18.77 -19.50 22.15
N LYS A 197 18.07 -18.99 23.16
CA LYS A 197 18.71 -18.40 24.37
C LYS A 197 19.49 -19.46 25.15
N ALA A 198 18.95 -20.65 25.32
CA ALA A 198 19.62 -21.75 25.99
C ALA A 198 20.91 -22.16 25.27
N LEU A 199 20.87 -22.30 23.94
CA LEU A 199 22.05 -22.63 23.13
C LEU A 199 23.16 -21.59 23.25
N LEU A 200 22.81 -20.30 23.29
CA LEU A 200 23.79 -19.23 23.43
C LEU A 200 24.40 -19.13 24.83
N ALA A 201 23.70 -19.64 25.84
CA ALA A 201 24.22 -19.67 27.23
C ALA A 201 25.28 -20.77 27.44
N LEU A 202 25.38 -21.75 26.53
CA LEU A 202 26.36 -22.82 26.65
C LEU A 202 27.76 -22.34 26.24
N PRO A 203 28.81 -22.51 27.07
CA PRO A 203 30.17 -22.06 26.79
C PRO A 203 30.76 -22.66 25.50
N GLU A 204 30.45 -23.91 25.21
CA GLU A 204 30.87 -24.62 23.99
C GLU A 204 30.35 -23.96 22.72
N ASN A 205 29.24 -23.25 22.81
CA ASN A 205 28.63 -22.55 21.67
C ASN A 205 29.15 -21.10 21.48
N SER A 206 30.18 -20.72 22.21
CA SER A 206 30.73 -19.35 22.14
C SER A 206 31.25 -18.96 20.76
N LYS A 207 31.61 -19.91 19.91
CA LYS A 207 32.20 -19.69 18.57
C LYS A 207 31.31 -20.11 17.40
N ILE A 208 30.08 -20.56 17.65
CA ILE A 208 29.17 -20.99 16.58
C ILE A 208 28.84 -19.83 15.64
N LYS A 209 28.62 -20.15 14.38
CA LYS A 209 28.26 -19.18 13.32
C LYS A 209 26.85 -19.40 12.76
N LYS A 210 26.29 -20.58 13.04
CA LYS A 210 24.97 -20.98 12.54
C LYS A 210 24.18 -21.72 13.60
N ILE A 211 22.89 -21.42 13.68
CA ILE A 211 21.90 -22.15 14.48
C ILE A 211 20.74 -22.53 13.55
N ASP A 212 20.37 -23.80 13.57
CA ASP A 212 19.19 -24.30 12.86
C ASP A 212 18.09 -24.67 13.87
N LEU A 213 16.98 -23.98 13.79
CA LEU A 213 15.79 -24.13 14.65
C LEU A 213 14.58 -24.60 13.85
N THR A 214 14.78 -25.20 12.68
CA THR A 214 13.69 -25.75 11.89
C THR A 214 12.88 -26.76 12.72
N ASP A 215 13.61 -27.67 13.41
CA ASP A 215 13.07 -28.47 14.51
C ASP A 215 13.67 -28.01 15.85
N PRO A 216 12.93 -27.26 16.67
CA PRO A 216 13.49 -26.75 17.92
C PRO A 216 13.69 -27.82 19.02
N ARG A 217 13.23 -29.06 18.79
CA ARG A 217 13.48 -30.21 19.69
C ARG A 217 14.80 -30.91 19.38
N SER A 218 15.33 -30.71 18.18
CA SER A 218 16.62 -31.25 17.71
C SER A 218 17.43 -30.15 17.01
N PRO A 219 17.80 -29.06 17.74
CA PRO A 219 18.51 -27.93 17.14
C PRO A 219 19.92 -28.32 16.70
N ILE A 220 20.37 -27.73 15.58
CA ILE A 220 21.71 -27.97 15.07
C ILE A 220 22.52 -26.68 15.18
N VAL A 221 23.74 -26.78 15.73
CA VAL A 221 24.71 -25.67 15.81
C VAL A 221 25.95 -25.98 15.01
N LYS A 222 26.56 -24.97 14.40
CA LYS A 222 27.80 -25.08 13.64
C LYS A 222 28.67 -23.84 13.78
#